data_d1e8293091e1abc1cdc76559a0ce1da1
#
_entry.id   d1e8293091e1abc1cdc76559a0ce1da1
#
_cell.length_a   1.000
_cell.length_b   1.000
_cell.length_c   1.000
_cell.angle_alpha   90.00
_cell.angle_beta   90.00
_cell.angle_gamma   90.00
#
_symmetry.space_group_name_H-M   'P 1'
#
loop_
_entity.id
_entity.type
_entity.pdbx_description
1 polymer ?
#
loop_
_entity_poly.entity_id
_entity_poly.type
_entity_poly.pdbx_seq_one_letter_code
_entity_poly.pdbx_strand_id
1 'polypeptide(L)'
;NMNYEIAVDLTKANFDFYAGGGFLKPDKTYDKKDAPNIFPIFEEAGYTVARGYSDYKAKSKDAGKMILIQEEGKDPSCLPYAIDRKSDDLTLAQITESAIDFLTKGKNKGFFLMVEGGKIDWACHGNDAATVFNEVKDMDDAIKVAYEFYKKHPKETLIVVTADHETGGIVLGTGKYALNLKALQYQKHSADGLSRRISELRKSKGNKVTWEDM
;
A
#
# COMPACT_ATOMS: atom_id res chain seq x y z
N ASN A 1 -2.61 -14.68 -13.08
CA ASN A 1 -3.36 -14.07 -11.98
C ASN A 1 -4.67 -13.50 -12.52
N MET A 2 -5.77 -13.72 -11.82
CA MET A 2 -7.13 -13.28 -12.17
C MET A 2 -7.38 -11.82 -11.72
N ASN A 3 -6.44 -10.93 -11.99
CA ASN A 3 -6.51 -9.55 -11.46
C ASN A 3 -7.72 -8.79 -11.98
N TYR A 4 -8.06 -8.95 -13.26
CA TYR A 4 -9.21 -8.30 -13.89
C TYR A 4 -10.54 -8.84 -13.34
N GLU A 5 -10.67 -10.14 -13.27
CA GLU A 5 -11.88 -10.82 -12.77
C GLU A 5 -12.13 -10.47 -11.29
N ILE A 6 -11.08 -10.46 -10.47
CA ILE A 6 -11.17 -10.01 -9.07
C ILE A 6 -11.59 -8.54 -9.01
N ALA A 7 -11.02 -7.67 -9.84
CA ALA A 7 -11.41 -6.25 -9.89
C ALA A 7 -12.89 -6.08 -10.27
N VAL A 8 -13.41 -6.87 -11.22
CA VAL A 8 -14.86 -6.88 -11.55
C VAL A 8 -15.68 -7.34 -10.35
N ASP A 9 -15.22 -8.36 -9.61
CA ASP A 9 -15.95 -8.88 -8.45
C ASP A 9 -16.01 -7.89 -7.27
N LEU A 10 -15.07 -6.92 -7.17
CA LEU A 10 -15.18 -5.84 -6.19
C LEU A 10 -16.47 -5.02 -6.34
N THR A 11 -16.98 -4.85 -7.57
CA THR A 11 -18.25 -4.15 -7.80
C THR A 11 -19.44 -4.93 -7.22
N LYS A 12 -19.36 -6.27 -7.21
CA LYS A 12 -20.38 -7.15 -6.65
C LYS A 12 -20.30 -7.22 -5.13
N ALA A 13 -19.06 -7.22 -4.56
CA ALA A 13 -18.84 -7.17 -3.12
C ALA A 13 -19.36 -5.86 -2.50
N ASN A 14 -19.37 -4.79 -3.30
CA ASN A 14 -20.10 -3.57 -3.04
C ASN A 14 -19.73 -2.86 -1.74
N PHE A 15 -18.46 -2.90 -1.31
CA PHE A 15 -17.99 -2.12 -0.17
C PHE A 15 -18.01 -0.62 -0.48
N ASP A 16 -18.15 0.20 0.55
CA ASP A 16 -18.21 1.65 0.38
C ASP A 16 -16.86 2.27 0.02
N PHE A 17 -15.73 1.61 0.41
CA PHE A 17 -14.38 2.13 0.21
C PHE A 17 -13.38 1.03 -0.12
N TYR A 18 -12.59 1.25 -1.17
CA TYR A 18 -11.42 0.45 -1.52
C TYR A 18 -10.20 1.35 -1.67
N ALA A 19 -9.02 0.88 -1.29
CA ALA A 19 -7.78 1.61 -1.53
C ALA A 19 -6.57 0.70 -1.69
N GLY A 20 -5.53 1.22 -2.35
CA GLY A 20 -4.27 0.51 -2.55
C GLY A 20 -3.40 1.12 -3.64
N GLY A 21 -2.50 0.33 -4.22
CA GLY A 21 -1.65 0.76 -5.33
C GLY A 21 -2.45 1.09 -6.58
N GLY A 22 -3.34 0.19 -6.97
CA GLY A 22 -4.13 0.32 -8.18
C GLY A 22 -4.65 -1.01 -8.70
N PHE A 23 -4.83 -1.10 -10.02
CA PHE A 23 -5.33 -2.30 -10.69
C PHE A 23 -4.38 -2.73 -11.80
N LEU A 24 -3.80 -3.92 -11.64
CA LEU A 24 -2.95 -4.53 -12.66
C LEU A 24 -3.78 -5.01 -13.83
N LYS A 25 -3.31 -4.71 -15.07
CA LYS A 25 -3.95 -5.16 -16.30
C LYS A 25 -5.45 -4.84 -16.32
N PRO A 26 -5.82 -3.57 -16.23
CA PRO A 26 -7.21 -3.15 -16.03
C PRO A 26 -8.12 -3.45 -17.24
N ASP A 27 -7.56 -3.98 -18.32
CA ASP A 27 -8.21 -4.26 -19.61
C ASP A 27 -7.87 -5.66 -20.18
N LYS A 28 -7.34 -6.58 -19.34
CA LYS A 28 -6.92 -7.91 -19.76
C LYS A 28 -7.45 -9.00 -18.81
N THR A 29 -8.13 -9.98 -19.37
CA THR A 29 -8.57 -11.17 -18.64
C THR A 29 -7.42 -12.09 -18.26
N TYR A 30 -7.69 -13.10 -17.43
CA TYR A 30 -6.73 -14.12 -17.01
C TYR A 30 -6.07 -14.84 -18.21
N ASP A 31 -6.83 -15.16 -19.23
CA ASP A 31 -6.36 -15.81 -20.47
C ASP A 31 -5.74 -14.81 -21.47
N LYS A 32 -5.43 -13.60 -21.01
CA LYS A 32 -4.76 -12.52 -21.77
C LYS A 32 -5.56 -11.93 -22.93
N LYS A 33 -6.86 -12.15 -22.97
CA LYS A 33 -7.76 -11.53 -23.95
C LYS A 33 -8.07 -10.09 -23.56
N ASP A 34 -8.37 -9.28 -24.56
CA ASP A 34 -8.85 -7.91 -24.34
C ASP A 34 -10.20 -7.92 -23.65
N ALA A 35 -10.37 -7.01 -22.71
CA ALA A 35 -11.60 -6.79 -21.97
C ALA A 35 -11.88 -5.30 -21.83
N PRO A 36 -13.13 -4.88 -21.56
CA PRO A 36 -13.42 -3.49 -21.22
C PRO A 36 -12.57 -3.02 -20.06
N ASN A 37 -12.09 -1.78 -20.12
CA ASN A 37 -11.32 -1.22 -19.02
C ASN A 37 -12.14 -1.20 -17.72
N ILE A 38 -11.52 -1.56 -16.59
CA ILE A 38 -12.22 -1.70 -15.31
C ILE A 38 -12.73 -0.37 -14.74
N PHE A 39 -12.11 0.77 -15.05
CA PHE A 39 -12.46 2.05 -14.45
C PHE A 39 -13.87 2.51 -14.81
N PRO A 40 -14.32 2.50 -16.09
CA PRO A 40 -15.72 2.73 -16.41
C PRO A 40 -16.70 1.77 -15.71
N ILE A 41 -16.33 0.51 -15.53
CA ILE A 41 -17.15 -0.46 -14.81
C ILE A 41 -17.33 -0.08 -13.33
N PHE A 42 -16.28 0.45 -12.68
CA PHE A 42 -16.39 0.99 -11.33
C PHE A 42 -17.31 2.23 -11.30
N GLU A 43 -17.16 3.14 -12.25
CA GLU A 43 -18.00 4.34 -12.32
C GLU A 43 -19.48 3.99 -12.51
N GLU A 44 -19.80 3.05 -13.40
CA GLU A 44 -21.16 2.51 -13.59
C GLU A 44 -21.71 1.84 -12.33
N ALA A 45 -20.85 1.20 -11.51
CA ALA A 45 -21.21 0.63 -10.22
C ALA A 45 -21.31 1.68 -9.09
N GLY A 46 -21.15 2.98 -9.41
CA GLY A 46 -21.32 4.10 -8.49
C GLY A 46 -20.07 4.47 -7.68
N TYR A 47 -18.89 3.99 -8.10
CA TYR A 47 -17.62 4.38 -7.48
C TYR A 47 -17.04 5.64 -8.12
N THR A 48 -16.57 6.54 -7.27
CA THR A 48 -15.68 7.63 -7.67
C THR A 48 -14.25 7.15 -7.51
N VAL A 49 -13.45 7.22 -8.59
CA VAL A 49 -12.03 6.86 -8.54
C VAL A 49 -11.21 8.13 -8.28
N ALA A 50 -10.45 8.10 -7.19
CA ALA A 50 -9.49 9.13 -6.81
C ALA A 50 -8.05 8.61 -6.98
N ARG A 51 -7.19 9.42 -7.61
CA ARG A 51 -5.79 9.13 -7.87
C ARG A 51 -4.91 10.04 -7.03
N GLY A 52 -4.33 9.49 -5.96
CA GLY A 52 -3.55 10.25 -4.98
C GLY A 52 -4.41 10.96 -3.93
N TYR A 53 -3.73 11.42 -2.88
CA TYR A 53 -4.40 12.01 -1.70
C TYR A 53 -5.09 13.33 -2.02
N SER A 54 -4.50 14.17 -2.88
CA SER A 54 -5.08 15.46 -3.25
C SER A 54 -6.39 15.28 -4.05
N ASP A 55 -6.42 14.33 -4.97
CA ASP A 55 -7.61 14.02 -5.77
C ASP A 55 -8.73 13.42 -4.89
N TYR A 56 -8.36 12.58 -3.91
CA TYR A 56 -9.30 12.11 -2.89
C TYR A 56 -9.95 13.28 -2.15
N LYS A 57 -9.17 14.22 -1.64
CA LYS A 57 -9.72 15.39 -0.91
C LYS A 57 -10.68 16.22 -1.78
N ALA A 58 -10.41 16.34 -3.08
CA ALA A 58 -11.27 17.06 -4.00
C ALA A 58 -12.60 16.33 -4.28
N LYS A 59 -12.58 14.99 -4.41
CA LYS A 59 -13.73 14.19 -4.88
C LYS A 59 -14.55 13.58 -3.75
N SER A 60 -13.95 13.32 -2.59
CA SER A 60 -14.56 12.52 -1.53
C SER A 60 -15.86 13.11 -1.01
N LYS A 61 -16.04 14.44 -1.04
CA LYS A 61 -17.20 15.11 -0.48
C LYS A 61 -18.52 14.65 -1.13
N ASP A 62 -18.53 14.49 -2.44
CA ASP A 62 -19.73 14.21 -3.21
C ASP A 62 -19.86 12.74 -3.63
N ALA A 63 -18.83 11.94 -3.37
CA ALA A 63 -18.79 10.52 -3.73
C ALA A 63 -19.73 9.68 -2.84
N GLY A 64 -20.48 8.78 -3.46
CA GLY A 64 -21.29 7.75 -2.77
C GLY A 64 -20.48 6.55 -2.33
N LYS A 65 -19.56 6.10 -3.18
CA LYS A 65 -18.56 5.05 -2.94
C LYS A 65 -17.21 5.52 -3.49
N MET A 66 -16.11 5.02 -2.94
CA MET A 66 -14.78 5.52 -3.26
C MET A 66 -13.80 4.40 -3.56
N ILE A 67 -12.97 4.62 -4.57
CA ILE A 67 -11.74 3.87 -4.82
C ILE A 67 -10.58 4.86 -4.78
N LEU A 68 -9.67 4.70 -3.82
CA LEU A 68 -8.47 5.53 -3.68
C LEU A 68 -7.23 4.73 -4.09
N ILE A 69 -6.57 5.15 -5.17
CA ILE A 69 -5.37 4.50 -5.70
C ILE A 69 -4.23 5.51 -5.87
N GLN A 70 -3.03 5.00 -6.12
CA GLN A 70 -1.87 5.82 -6.47
C GLN A 70 -2.15 6.72 -7.68
N GLU A 71 -1.37 7.80 -7.81
CA GLU A 71 -1.43 8.70 -8.97
C GLU A 71 -1.12 7.97 -10.28
N GLU A 72 -1.55 8.56 -11.38
CA GLU A 72 -1.29 8.02 -12.71
C GLU A 72 0.22 7.95 -12.99
N GLY A 73 0.65 6.88 -13.66
CA GLY A 73 2.07 6.63 -13.94
C GLY A 73 2.86 5.97 -12.80
N LYS A 74 2.24 5.77 -11.63
CA LYS A 74 2.83 4.97 -10.55
C LYS A 74 2.59 3.46 -10.80
N ASP A 75 3.37 2.63 -10.10
CA ASP A 75 3.18 1.18 -10.12
C ASP A 75 1.80 0.81 -9.54
N PRO A 76 0.89 0.21 -10.32
CA PRO A 76 -0.43 -0.13 -9.84
C PRO A 76 -0.48 -1.41 -9.02
N SER A 77 0.62 -2.13 -8.87
CA SER A 77 0.65 -3.43 -8.19
C SER A 77 0.50 -3.32 -6.67
N CYS A 78 1.05 -2.26 -6.08
CA CYS A 78 1.08 -2.03 -4.64
C CYS A 78 1.50 -0.60 -4.32
N LEU A 79 1.42 -0.21 -3.05
CA LEU A 79 2.13 0.97 -2.57
C LEU A 79 3.64 0.74 -2.63
N PRO A 80 4.46 1.79 -2.86
CA PRO A 80 5.91 1.65 -2.77
C PRO A 80 6.33 1.31 -1.33
N TYR A 81 7.47 0.65 -1.18
CA TYR A 81 8.07 0.49 0.14
C TYR A 81 8.29 1.86 0.81
N ALA A 82 8.03 1.94 2.11
CA ALA A 82 8.15 3.18 2.87
C ALA A 82 9.55 3.81 2.74
N ILE A 83 10.61 2.98 2.69
CA ILE A 83 12.00 3.41 2.50
C ILE A 83 12.27 3.99 1.09
N ASP A 84 11.51 3.59 0.08
CA ASP A 84 11.64 4.05 -1.32
C ASP A 84 10.62 5.13 -1.69
N ARG A 85 9.70 5.46 -0.79
CA ARG A 85 8.57 6.35 -1.04
C ARG A 85 9.00 7.76 -1.37
N LYS A 86 8.34 8.35 -2.36
CA LYS A 86 8.46 9.76 -2.73
C LYS A 86 7.38 10.58 -2.01
N SER A 87 7.54 11.90 -2.02
CA SER A 87 6.63 12.82 -1.32
C SER A 87 5.20 12.85 -1.86
N ASP A 88 5.01 12.42 -3.09
CA ASP A 88 3.73 12.34 -3.81
C ASP A 88 3.09 10.95 -3.75
N ASP A 89 3.76 9.97 -3.17
CA ASP A 89 3.20 8.63 -2.99
C ASP A 89 2.23 8.58 -1.82
N LEU A 90 1.13 7.83 -1.98
CA LEU A 90 0.20 7.53 -0.89
C LEU A 90 0.90 6.76 0.22
N THR A 91 0.58 7.12 1.46
CA THR A 91 0.99 6.35 2.66
C THR A 91 -0.18 5.51 3.16
N LEU A 92 0.11 4.44 3.90
CA LEU A 92 -0.93 3.64 4.54
C LEU A 92 -1.71 4.47 5.56
N ALA A 93 -1.05 5.40 6.26
CA ALA A 93 -1.70 6.33 7.18
C ALA A 93 -2.70 7.26 6.47
N GLN A 94 -2.34 7.84 5.31
CA GLN A 94 -3.25 8.66 4.51
C GLN A 94 -4.45 7.86 4.01
N ILE A 95 -4.25 6.62 3.57
CA ILE A 95 -5.33 5.72 3.15
C ILE A 95 -6.26 5.43 4.33
N THR A 96 -5.71 5.12 5.50
CA THR A 96 -6.48 4.83 6.72
C THR A 96 -7.29 6.05 7.17
N GLU A 97 -6.68 7.24 7.17
CA GLU A 97 -7.38 8.51 7.44
C GLU A 97 -8.52 8.72 6.46
N SER A 98 -8.24 8.57 5.16
CA SER A 98 -9.23 8.73 4.10
C SER A 98 -10.41 7.75 4.25
N ALA A 99 -10.13 6.51 4.61
CA ALA A 99 -11.16 5.49 4.83
C ALA A 99 -12.05 5.85 6.02
N ILE A 100 -11.47 6.23 7.15
CA ILE A 100 -12.22 6.64 8.35
C ILE A 100 -13.07 7.87 8.06
N ASP A 101 -12.49 8.91 7.46
CA ASP A 101 -13.21 10.13 7.08
C ASP A 101 -14.38 9.82 6.15
N PHE A 102 -14.17 8.97 5.15
CA PHE A 102 -15.19 8.63 4.18
C PHE A 102 -16.32 7.79 4.80
N LEU A 103 -15.98 6.77 5.57
CA LEU A 103 -16.93 5.83 6.16
C LEU A 103 -17.76 6.46 7.30
N THR A 104 -17.26 7.50 7.96
CA THR A 104 -17.98 8.24 9.02
C THR A 104 -18.82 9.39 8.49
N LYS A 105 -18.64 9.77 7.22
CA LYS A 105 -19.29 10.93 6.60
C LYS A 105 -20.80 10.77 6.50
N GLY A 106 -21.54 11.56 7.27
CA GLY A 106 -23.00 11.71 7.16
C GLY A 106 -23.80 10.45 7.50
N LYS A 107 -23.21 9.45 8.12
CA LYS A 107 -23.87 8.17 8.46
C LYS A 107 -23.86 7.94 9.97
N ASN A 108 -25.03 7.81 10.56
CA ASN A 108 -25.21 7.37 11.96
C ASN A 108 -25.07 5.82 12.09
N LYS A 109 -24.34 5.17 11.19
CA LYS A 109 -24.12 3.73 11.19
C LYS A 109 -22.64 3.45 11.42
N GLY A 110 -22.34 2.43 12.20
CA GLY A 110 -21.00 1.93 12.36
C GLY A 110 -20.41 1.42 11.02
N PHE A 111 -19.11 1.19 11.01
CA PHE A 111 -18.39 0.63 9.86
C PHE A 111 -17.41 -0.45 10.31
N PHE A 112 -17.02 -1.29 9.39
CA PHE A 112 -15.89 -2.20 9.50
C PHE A 112 -14.82 -1.73 8.51
N LEU A 113 -13.59 -1.61 8.98
CA LEU A 113 -12.44 -1.25 8.15
C LEU A 113 -11.33 -2.27 8.37
N MET A 114 -10.85 -2.90 7.31
CA MET A 114 -9.63 -3.71 7.30
C MET A 114 -8.52 -2.90 6.65
N VAL A 115 -7.37 -2.86 7.29
CA VAL A 115 -6.14 -2.23 6.79
C VAL A 115 -5.03 -3.25 6.85
N GLU A 116 -4.32 -3.41 5.74
CA GLU A 116 -3.23 -4.38 5.61
C GLU A 116 -1.88 -3.68 5.44
N GLY A 117 -0.92 -4.05 6.26
CA GLY A 117 0.50 -3.71 6.08
C GLY A 117 1.21 -4.73 5.16
N GLY A 118 0.64 -5.01 3.98
CA GLY A 118 1.04 -6.12 3.11
C GLY A 118 2.49 -6.10 2.64
N LYS A 119 3.17 -4.95 2.72
CA LYS A 119 4.58 -4.83 2.34
C LYS A 119 5.54 -5.30 3.44
N ILE A 120 5.07 -5.51 4.67
CA ILE A 120 5.86 -6.13 5.74
C ILE A 120 6.25 -7.56 5.32
N ASP A 121 5.27 -8.34 4.87
CA ASP A 121 5.47 -9.71 4.40
C ASP A 121 6.47 -9.76 3.23
N TRP A 122 6.30 -8.92 2.23
CA TRP A 122 7.20 -8.91 1.07
C TRP A 122 8.64 -8.54 1.44
N ALA A 123 8.84 -7.59 2.34
CA ALA A 123 10.17 -7.23 2.83
C ALA A 123 10.80 -8.37 3.65
N CYS A 124 9.99 -9.10 4.43
CA CYS A 124 10.42 -10.29 5.17
C CYS A 124 10.85 -11.41 4.22
N HIS A 125 10.08 -11.71 3.17
CA HIS A 125 10.47 -12.65 2.11
C HIS A 125 11.80 -12.26 1.43
N GLY A 126 12.05 -10.97 1.28
CA GLY A 126 13.31 -10.44 0.75
C GLY A 126 14.48 -10.47 1.72
N ASN A 127 14.30 -10.88 2.98
CA ASN A 127 15.28 -10.76 4.07
C ASN A 127 15.86 -9.34 4.17
N ASP A 128 15.03 -8.33 3.89
CA ASP A 128 15.41 -6.92 3.85
C ASP A 128 15.04 -6.22 5.17
N ALA A 129 15.88 -6.40 6.19
CA ALA A 129 15.58 -5.99 7.56
C ALA A 129 15.28 -4.50 7.71
N ALA A 130 16.03 -3.62 7.05
CA ALA A 130 15.76 -2.18 7.16
C ALA A 130 14.41 -1.80 6.53
N THR A 131 14.05 -2.42 5.41
CA THR A 131 12.76 -2.25 4.78
C THR A 131 11.65 -2.78 5.68
N VAL A 132 11.79 -3.97 6.30
CA VAL A 132 10.83 -4.51 7.28
C VAL A 132 10.55 -3.50 8.40
N PHE A 133 11.59 -2.91 9.01
CA PHE A 133 11.39 -1.93 10.07
C PHE A 133 10.64 -0.68 9.60
N ASN A 134 10.90 -0.23 8.37
CA ASN A 134 10.18 0.91 7.79
C ASN A 134 8.71 0.57 7.49
N GLU A 135 8.43 -0.65 7.02
CA GLU A 135 7.06 -1.10 6.76
C GLU A 135 6.25 -1.28 8.05
N VAL A 136 6.87 -1.86 9.11
CA VAL A 136 6.23 -1.95 10.44
C VAL A 136 5.93 -0.56 10.98
N LYS A 137 6.85 0.40 10.79
CA LYS A 137 6.61 1.78 11.18
C LYS A 137 5.48 2.43 10.38
N ASP A 138 5.37 2.17 9.07
CA ASP A 138 4.27 2.68 8.23
C ASP A 138 2.91 2.12 8.68
N MET A 139 2.87 0.84 9.10
CA MET A 139 1.69 0.25 9.72
C MET A 139 1.38 0.87 11.09
N ASP A 140 2.40 1.14 11.93
CA ASP A 140 2.23 1.83 13.21
C ASP A 140 1.65 3.24 13.01
N ASP A 141 2.12 3.98 12.01
CA ASP A 141 1.57 5.29 11.65
C ASP A 141 0.08 5.19 11.24
N ALA A 142 -0.32 4.14 10.53
CA ALA A 142 -1.73 3.87 10.22
C ALA A 142 -2.57 3.48 11.45
N ILE A 143 -2.02 2.64 12.33
CA ILE A 143 -2.65 2.30 13.62
C ILE A 143 -2.84 3.56 14.48
N LYS A 144 -1.87 4.47 14.47
CA LYS A 144 -1.98 5.75 15.18
C LYS A 144 -3.18 6.56 14.68
N VAL A 145 -3.45 6.61 13.39
CA VAL A 145 -4.65 7.27 12.84
C VAL A 145 -5.91 6.64 13.42
N ALA A 146 -6.01 5.32 13.42
CA ALA A 146 -7.15 4.61 14.01
C ALA A 146 -7.26 4.88 15.54
N TYR A 147 -6.14 4.96 16.25
CA TYR A 147 -6.11 5.25 17.67
C TYR A 147 -6.57 6.69 17.98
N GLU A 148 -6.23 7.68 17.14
CA GLU A 148 -6.75 9.05 17.29
C GLU A 148 -8.28 9.09 17.09
N PHE A 149 -8.83 8.26 16.21
CA PHE A 149 -10.28 8.09 16.09
C PHE A 149 -10.86 7.42 17.35
N TYR A 150 -10.26 6.34 17.84
CA TYR A 150 -10.65 5.69 19.10
C TYR A 150 -10.72 6.67 20.27
N LYS A 151 -9.73 7.56 20.43
CA LYS A 151 -9.74 8.54 21.54
C LYS A 151 -10.95 9.46 21.51
N LYS A 152 -11.53 9.71 20.36
CA LYS A 152 -12.76 10.50 20.19
C LYS A 152 -14.03 9.66 20.41
N HIS A 153 -13.95 8.35 20.21
CA HIS A 153 -15.07 7.40 20.25
C HIS A 153 -14.75 6.13 21.08
N PRO A 154 -14.28 6.27 22.35
CA PRO A 154 -13.67 5.14 23.08
C PRO A 154 -14.67 4.05 23.49
N LYS A 155 -15.98 4.35 23.52
CA LYS A 155 -17.02 3.37 23.86
C LYS A 155 -17.64 2.69 22.65
N GLU A 156 -17.27 3.10 21.44
CA GLU A 156 -17.91 2.69 20.18
C GLU A 156 -16.89 2.13 19.19
N THR A 157 -15.61 2.08 19.57
CA THR A 157 -14.52 1.66 18.67
C THR A 157 -13.78 0.46 19.25
N LEU A 158 -13.61 -0.57 18.43
CA LEU A 158 -12.71 -1.69 18.70
C LEU A 158 -11.60 -1.67 17.64
N ILE A 159 -10.34 -1.66 18.08
CA ILE A 159 -9.17 -1.83 17.21
C ILE A 159 -8.58 -3.21 17.50
N VAL A 160 -8.39 -4.00 16.46
CA VAL A 160 -7.73 -5.31 16.52
C VAL A 160 -6.48 -5.24 15.64
N VAL A 161 -5.33 -5.57 16.20
CA VAL A 161 -4.06 -5.66 15.47
C VAL A 161 -3.59 -7.10 15.56
N THR A 162 -3.36 -7.71 14.41
CA THR A 162 -2.92 -9.11 14.31
C THR A 162 -2.06 -9.30 13.07
N ALA A 163 -1.37 -10.43 12.99
CA ALA A 163 -0.79 -10.93 11.76
C ALA A 163 -1.59 -12.14 11.28
N ASP A 164 -1.54 -12.44 9.99
CA ASP A 164 -2.07 -13.66 9.39
C ASP A 164 -1.12 -14.85 9.61
N HIS A 165 0.19 -14.61 9.53
CA HIS A 165 1.28 -15.56 9.82
C HIS A 165 2.59 -14.80 10.09
N GLU A 166 3.59 -15.53 10.51
CA GLU A 166 4.98 -15.09 10.48
C GLU A 166 5.55 -15.27 9.05
N THR A 167 6.60 -14.53 8.71
CA THR A 167 7.28 -14.65 7.42
C THR A 167 8.78 -14.73 7.64
N GLY A 168 9.31 -15.95 7.78
CA GLY A 168 10.72 -16.25 7.96
C GLY A 168 11.32 -15.86 9.32
N GLY A 169 10.59 -15.16 10.17
CA GLY A 169 10.98 -14.71 11.51
C GLY A 169 12.23 -13.82 11.54
N ILE A 170 12.23 -12.77 12.36
CA ILE A 170 13.44 -12.03 12.69
C ILE A 170 14.03 -12.63 13.96
N VAL A 171 15.11 -13.40 13.84
CA VAL A 171 15.82 -13.98 14.98
C VAL A 171 17.03 -13.11 15.31
N LEU A 172 17.04 -12.53 16.49
CA LEU A 172 18.19 -11.80 17.02
C LEU A 172 19.17 -12.78 17.63
N GLY A 173 20.33 -12.98 16.96
CA GLY A 173 21.45 -13.68 17.55
C GLY A 173 21.61 -15.14 17.19
N THR A 174 21.84 -15.46 15.94
CA THR A 174 22.53 -16.69 15.53
C THR A 174 24.01 -16.39 15.31
N GLY A 175 24.91 -16.96 16.10
CA GLY A 175 26.36 -16.76 15.98
C GLY A 175 26.98 -15.99 17.15
N LYS A 176 27.95 -15.11 16.87
CA LYS A 176 28.60 -14.30 17.92
C LYS A 176 27.57 -13.33 18.52
N TYR A 177 27.62 -13.14 19.85
CA TYR A 177 26.77 -12.18 20.58
C TYR A 177 27.12 -10.73 20.20
N ALA A 178 26.84 -10.35 18.98
CA ALA A 178 27.05 -8.98 18.47
C ALA A 178 25.90 -8.61 17.54
N LEU A 179 25.02 -7.73 18.03
CA LEU A 179 23.89 -7.21 17.28
C LEU A 179 24.21 -5.79 16.82
N ASN A 180 24.47 -5.61 15.53
CA ASN A 180 24.79 -4.32 14.94
C ASN A 180 23.56 -3.71 14.23
N LEU A 181 22.51 -3.39 14.98
CA LEU A 181 21.30 -2.74 14.43
C LEU A 181 21.60 -1.36 13.85
N LYS A 182 22.67 -0.67 14.33
CA LYS A 182 23.05 0.63 13.78
C LYS A 182 23.44 0.59 12.30
N ALA A 183 23.86 -0.59 11.80
CA ALA A 183 24.19 -0.73 10.38
C ALA A 183 22.95 -0.51 9.48
N LEU A 184 21.74 -0.83 9.95
CA LEU A 184 20.51 -0.68 9.18
C LEU A 184 20.16 0.79 8.84
N GLN A 185 20.65 1.76 9.62
CA GLN A 185 20.44 3.19 9.34
C GLN A 185 21.08 3.67 8.03
N TYR A 186 22.07 2.93 7.50
CA TYR A 186 22.76 3.28 6.27
C TYR A 186 22.04 2.80 5.02
N GLN A 187 21.12 1.86 5.15
CA GLN A 187 20.30 1.42 4.03
C GLN A 187 19.28 2.53 3.68
N LYS A 188 19.29 2.98 2.41
CA LYS A 188 18.46 4.09 1.91
C LYS A 188 17.46 3.64 0.85
N HIS A 189 17.51 2.40 0.42
CA HIS A 189 16.62 1.80 -0.56
C HIS A 189 16.28 0.39 -0.13
N SER A 190 15.10 -0.09 -0.52
CA SER A 190 14.79 -1.51 -0.44
C SER A 190 15.71 -2.32 -1.37
N ALA A 191 15.83 -3.62 -1.15
CA ALA A 191 16.54 -4.52 -2.06
C ALA A 191 16.00 -4.41 -3.49
N ASP A 192 14.67 -4.29 -3.65
CA ASP A 192 14.03 -4.09 -4.95
C ASP A 192 14.35 -2.71 -5.55
N GLY A 193 14.32 -1.65 -4.74
CA GLY A 193 14.69 -0.29 -5.15
C GLY A 193 16.12 -0.23 -5.63
N LEU A 194 17.04 -0.85 -4.91
CA LEU A 194 18.45 -0.95 -5.29
C LEU A 194 18.62 -1.74 -6.60
N SER A 195 17.93 -2.86 -6.74
CA SER A 195 17.96 -3.68 -7.96
C SER A 195 17.46 -2.92 -9.20
N ARG A 196 16.39 -2.14 -9.04
CA ARG A 196 15.89 -1.25 -10.11
C ARG A 196 16.93 -0.19 -10.47
N ARG A 197 17.50 0.49 -9.49
CA ARG A 197 18.55 1.51 -9.69
C ARG A 197 19.77 0.95 -10.42
N ILE A 198 20.26 -0.21 -10.00
CA ILE A 198 21.38 -0.89 -10.69
C ILE A 198 20.99 -1.21 -12.15
N SER A 199 19.78 -1.69 -12.39
CA SER A 199 19.30 -2.02 -13.72
C SER A 199 19.22 -0.78 -14.64
N GLU A 200 18.77 0.34 -14.12
CA GLU A 200 18.73 1.63 -14.83
C GLU A 200 20.13 2.15 -15.14
N LEU A 201 21.04 2.09 -14.18
CA LEU A 201 22.44 2.47 -14.38
C LEU A 201 23.12 1.58 -15.44
N ARG A 202 22.86 0.26 -15.42
CA ARG A 202 23.38 -0.66 -16.44
C ARG A 202 22.85 -0.34 -17.84
N LYS A 203 21.58 0.02 -17.97
CA LYS A 203 21.01 0.45 -19.26
C LYS A 203 21.68 1.73 -19.77
N SER A 204 21.89 2.72 -18.91
CA SER A 204 22.49 4.00 -19.28
C SER A 204 24.00 3.92 -19.55
N LYS A 205 24.74 3.07 -18.84
CA LYS A 205 26.20 2.96 -18.88
C LYS A 205 26.72 1.70 -19.62
N GLY A 206 25.86 0.97 -20.33
CA GLY A 206 26.27 -0.21 -21.09
C GLY A 206 26.90 -1.32 -20.23
N ASN A 207 26.30 -1.64 -19.08
CA ASN A 207 26.78 -2.62 -18.08
C ASN A 207 28.11 -2.27 -17.37
N LYS A 208 28.62 -1.05 -17.52
CA LYS A 208 29.82 -0.56 -16.83
C LYS A 208 29.46 0.22 -15.57
N VAL A 209 28.79 -0.43 -14.62
CA VAL A 209 28.41 0.18 -13.34
C VAL A 209 29.46 -0.15 -12.28
N THR A 210 29.95 0.87 -11.58
CA THR A 210 30.89 0.76 -10.45
C THR A 210 30.17 1.05 -9.14
N TRP A 211 30.87 0.82 -8.01
CA TRP A 211 30.36 1.18 -6.69
C TRP A 211 30.17 2.70 -6.50
N GLU A 212 30.98 3.50 -7.20
CA GLU A 212 30.91 4.97 -7.18
C GLU A 212 29.68 5.50 -7.91
N ASP A 213 29.05 4.71 -8.76
CA ASP A 213 27.82 5.06 -9.47
C ASP A 213 26.56 4.83 -8.64
N MET A 214 26.67 4.08 -7.55
CA MET A 214 25.56 3.69 -6.67
C MET A 214 25.48 4.56 -5.42
#